data_e85c67a822fd0aabab3339d694be039f
#
_entry.id   e85c67a822fd0aabab3339d694be039f
#
_cell.length_a   1.000
_cell.length_b   1.000
_cell.length_c   1.000
_cell.angle_alpha   90.00
_cell.angle_beta   90.00
_cell.angle_gamma   90.00
#
_symmetry.space_group_name_H-M   'P 1'
#
loop_
_entity.id
_entity.type
_entity.pdbx_description
1 polymer ?
#
loop_
_entity_poly.entity_id
_entity_poly.type
_entity_poly.pdbx_seq_one_letter_code
_entity_poly.pdbx_strand_id
1 'polypeptide(L)'
;ENSTGKTALIKTLYSSSKLLADNSDTKEDQEKFLLNKLIGVFQPDKSSIGRLVARQQGGGKAKVSVSFDKLSKVEFNFGYKQTNHLSLNVSKEKGDFIPIFLPPKEIISSTGNFTSLYDDYHIEFDETYYDLARLLLRPLKKGKNTDEQNGILSNFSDIMNGNVIQRDNHFFLNVKGSGEFEMGLVSEGFRKLSTLTYLILSGSLNRKSILFWDEPETNMNPKMIYHIANSLIELSQMGVQVFITTHSYFIQQAFNLMSCYPKKDSKPIKINFISLYRDNNNKVVYESSNSLDGIQHNAIMEEFDHLYDWEQELMG
;
A
#
# COMPACT_ATOMS: atom_id res chain seq x y z
N GLU A 1 12.36 -3.56 -11.59
CA GLU A 1 12.90 -4.94 -11.54
C GLU A 1 12.32 -5.73 -10.38
N ASN A 2 12.36 -7.06 -10.48
CA ASN A 2 12.02 -7.95 -9.37
C ASN A 2 13.14 -7.94 -8.32
N SER A 3 12.77 -8.18 -7.04
CA SER A 3 13.73 -8.27 -5.92
C SER A 3 14.59 -7.01 -5.69
N THR A 4 14.13 -5.84 -6.11
CA THR A 4 14.77 -4.55 -5.80
C THR A 4 14.28 -3.94 -4.49
N GLY A 5 13.29 -4.56 -3.84
CA GLY A 5 12.84 -4.16 -2.50
C GLY A 5 11.69 -3.13 -2.48
N LYS A 6 10.87 -3.03 -3.53
CA LYS A 6 9.69 -2.12 -3.58
C LYS A 6 8.76 -2.34 -2.38
N THR A 7 8.30 -3.58 -2.18
CA THR A 7 7.47 -3.95 -1.01
C THR A 7 8.19 -3.65 0.31
N ALA A 8 9.51 -3.93 0.40
CA ALA A 8 10.27 -3.64 1.61
C ALA A 8 10.33 -2.13 1.90
N LEU A 9 10.46 -1.30 0.87
CA LEU A 9 10.45 0.15 1.01
C LEU A 9 9.13 0.65 1.60
N ILE A 10 7.98 0.30 0.98
CA ILE A 10 6.69 0.78 1.47
C ILE A 10 6.30 0.19 2.83
N LYS A 11 6.69 -1.06 3.14
CA LYS A 11 6.52 -1.66 4.48
C LYS A 11 7.35 -0.93 5.54
N THR A 12 8.56 -0.48 5.19
CA THR A 12 9.42 0.33 6.08
C THR A 12 8.82 1.71 6.31
N LEU A 13 8.33 2.37 5.26
CA LEU A 13 7.63 3.66 5.36
C LEU A 13 6.36 3.53 6.22
N TYR A 14 5.57 2.48 5.99
CA TYR A 14 4.38 2.17 6.78
C TYR A 14 4.70 1.97 8.27
N SER A 15 5.71 1.16 8.59
CA SER A 15 6.11 0.89 9.97
C SER A 15 6.58 2.16 10.68
N SER A 16 7.34 3.00 9.97
CA SER A 16 7.79 4.31 10.49
C SER A 16 6.61 5.27 10.68
N SER A 17 5.63 5.26 9.77
CA SER A 17 4.41 6.06 9.90
C SER A 17 3.56 5.61 11.09
N LYS A 18 3.45 4.30 11.33
CA LYS A 18 2.75 3.74 12.49
C LYS A 18 3.39 4.19 13.81
N LEU A 19 4.72 4.22 13.87
CA LEU A 19 5.44 4.72 15.05
C LEU A 19 5.10 6.18 15.37
N LEU A 20 5.07 7.06 14.36
CA LEU A 20 4.75 8.48 14.57
C LEU A 20 3.28 8.72 14.92
N ALA A 21 2.39 7.83 14.47
CA ALA A 21 0.96 7.87 14.81
C ALA A 21 0.65 7.18 16.15
N ASP A 22 1.63 6.50 16.75
CA ASP A 22 1.49 5.83 18.02
C ASP A 22 1.61 6.78 19.22
N ASN A 23 1.02 6.38 20.35
CA ASN A 23 1.00 7.18 21.58
C ASN A 23 2.16 6.84 22.54
N SER A 24 3.15 6.07 22.12
CA SER A 24 4.33 5.77 22.94
C SER A 24 5.09 7.03 23.33
N ASP A 25 5.25 7.27 24.62
CA ASP A 25 5.86 8.49 25.14
C ASP A 25 7.35 8.32 25.47
N THR A 26 7.77 7.14 25.87
CA THR A 26 9.18 6.85 26.18
C THR A 26 9.94 6.34 24.95
N LYS A 27 11.25 6.62 24.93
CA LYS A 27 12.11 6.09 23.86
C LYS A 27 12.13 4.55 23.84
N GLU A 28 12.11 3.93 25.00
CA GLU A 28 12.11 2.47 25.14
C GLU A 28 10.83 1.86 24.54
N ASP A 29 9.66 2.44 24.83
CA ASP A 29 8.38 2.01 24.25
C ASP A 29 8.36 2.20 22.73
N GLN A 30 8.91 3.30 22.22
CA GLN A 30 9.03 3.58 20.79
C GLN A 30 9.95 2.58 20.07
N GLU A 31 11.11 2.24 20.69
CA GLU A 31 12.03 1.23 20.16
C GLU A 31 11.36 -0.16 20.12
N LYS A 32 10.67 -0.53 21.20
CA LYS A 32 9.93 -1.79 21.29
C LYS A 32 8.77 -1.84 20.29
N PHE A 33 8.01 -0.75 20.17
CA PHE A 33 6.93 -0.64 19.20
C PHE A 33 7.44 -0.84 17.77
N LEU A 34 8.47 -0.08 17.36
CA LEU A 34 9.01 -0.17 16.00
C LEU A 34 9.62 -1.54 15.72
N LEU A 35 10.35 -2.11 16.69
CA LEU A 35 10.93 -3.44 16.59
C LEU A 35 9.84 -4.50 16.33
N ASN A 36 8.80 -4.51 17.15
CA ASN A 36 7.69 -5.45 17.01
C ASN A 36 6.95 -5.25 15.69
N LYS A 37 6.71 -3.98 15.30
CA LYS A 37 6.06 -3.66 14.02
C LYS A 37 6.88 -4.15 12.82
N LEU A 38 8.20 -3.95 12.82
CA LEU A 38 9.07 -4.45 11.75
C LEU A 38 9.09 -5.99 11.72
N ILE A 39 9.17 -6.65 12.88
CA ILE A 39 9.11 -8.10 12.95
C ILE A 39 7.77 -8.64 12.45
N GLY A 40 6.65 -8.06 12.87
CA GLY A 40 5.31 -8.47 12.44
C GLY A 40 5.06 -8.25 10.94
N VAL A 41 5.50 -7.11 10.41
CA VAL A 41 5.29 -6.74 8.99
C VAL A 41 6.20 -7.50 8.03
N PHE A 42 7.43 -7.84 8.44
CA PHE A 42 8.40 -8.54 7.58
C PHE A 42 8.52 -10.03 7.86
N GLN A 43 8.06 -10.50 8.99
CA GLN A 43 8.14 -11.90 9.46
C GLN A 43 9.52 -12.55 9.25
N PRO A 44 10.62 -11.96 9.74
CA PRO A 44 11.93 -12.59 9.60
C PRO A 44 11.97 -13.89 10.39
N ASP A 45 12.64 -14.90 9.84
CA ASP A 45 12.83 -16.19 10.52
C ASP A 45 13.37 -16.00 11.95
N LYS A 46 12.81 -16.77 12.91
CA LYS A 46 13.10 -16.67 14.36
C LYS A 46 12.90 -15.28 14.94
N SER A 47 12.02 -14.48 14.34
CA SER A 47 11.73 -13.09 14.77
C SER A 47 12.99 -12.22 14.92
N SER A 48 14.05 -12.51 14.15
CA SER A 48 15.33 -11.82 14.25
C SER A 48 15.43 -10.66 13.27
N ILE A 49 15.45 -9.43 13.78
CA ILE A 49 15.52 -8.22 12.95
C ILE A 49 16.78 -8.15 12.09
N GLY A 50 17.89 -8.72 12.54
CA GLY A 50 19.15 -8.76 11.80
C GLY A 50 19.05 -9.48 10.45
N ARG A 51 18.03 -10.34 10.26
CA ARG A 51 17.78 -11.03 8.98
C ARG A 51 17.24 -10.09 7.90
N LEU A 52 16.77 -8.91 8.28
CA LEU A 52 16.35 -7.86 7.34
C LEU A 52 17.53 -7.06 6.78
N VAL A 53 18.73 -7.26 7.30
CA VAL A 53 19.94 -6.62 6.75
C VAL A 53 20.33 -7.30 5.43
N ALA A 54 20.68 -6.50 4.44
CA ALA A 54 21.18 -7.02 3.16
C ALA A 54 22.40 -7.93 3.38
N ARG A 55 22.38 -9.09 2.75
CA ARG A 55 23.46 -10.09 2.90
C ARG A 55 24.72 -9.60 2.17
N GLN A 56 25.79 -9.39 2.94
CA GLN A 56 27.12 -9.01 2.42
C GLN A 56 28.19 -9.86 3.13
N GLN A 57 29.29 -10.13 2.44
CA GLN A 57 30.46 -10.74 3.09
C GLN A 57 30.98 -9.83 4.20
N GLY A 58 31.23 -10.39 5.38
CA GLY A 58 31.70 -9.63 6.55
C GLY A 58 30.58 -8.99 7.42
N GLY A 59 29.30 -9.15 7.04
CA GLY A 59 28.16 -8.61 7.75
C GLY A 59 27.85 -7.16 7.38
N GLY A 60 26.73 -6.64 7.87
CA GLY A 60 26.26 -5.31 7.53
C GLY A 60 25.41 -4.68 8.63
N LYS A 61 25.06 -3.41 8.40
CA LYS A 61 24.06 -2.68 9.20
C LYS A 61 23.01 -2.11 8.26
N ALA A 62 21.74 -2.28 8.60
CA ALA A 62 20.66 -1.49 8.03
C ALA A 62 20.65 -0.11 8.66
N LYS A 63 20.50 0.93 7.87
CA LYS A 63 20.29 2.30 8.31
C LYS A 63 19.10 2.85 7.54
N VAL A 64 18.12 3.35 8.25
CA VAL A 64 16.90 3.91 7.70
C VAL A 64 16.71 5.31 8.24
N SER A 65 16.35 6.24 7.37
CA SER A 65 15.98 7.61 7.71
C SER A 65 14.76 7.99 6.90
N VAL A 66 13.66 8.28 7.58
CA VAL A 66 12.38 8.70 6.97
C VAL A 66 12.01 10.06 7.50
N SER A 67 11.80 11.02 6.60
CA SER A 67 11.35 12.37 6.95
C SER A 67 9.88 12.54 6.57
N PHE A 68 9.10 13.01 7.51
CA PHE A 68 7.68 13.33 7.36
C PHE A 68 7.55 14.84 7.51
N ASP A 69 7.52 15.60 6.42
CA ASP A 69 7.64 17.06 6.46
C ASP A 69 9.01 17.60 6.93
N LYS A 70 9.04 18.84 7.39
CA LYS A 70 10.28 19.50 7.86
C LYS A 70 10.60 19.24 9.34
N LEU A 71 9.68 18.66 10.11
CA LEU A 71 9.74 18.63 11.58
C LEU A 71 9.82 17.21 12.15
N SER A 72 9.27 16.22 11.47
CA SER A 72 9.20 14.86 11.96
C SER A 72 10.12 13.92 11.18
N LYS A 73 11.01 13.26 11.89
CA LYS A 73 11.98 12.32 11.31
C LYS A 73 12.11 11.08 12.17
N VAL A 74 12.13 9.92 11.52
CA VAL A 74 12.40 8.63 12.15
C VAL A 74 13.71 8.09 11.59
N GLU A 75 14.69 7.86 12.44
CA GLU A 75 15.97 7.25 12.09
C GLU A 75 16.20 6.03 12.95
N PHE A 76 16.50 4.90 12.33
CA PHE A 76 16.85 3.69 13.07
C PHE A 76 17.91 2.89 12.36
N ASN A 77 18.61 2.08 13.15
CA ASN A 77 19.63 1.18 12.62
C ASN A 77 19.71 -0.11 13.44
N PHE A 78 20.12 -1.18 12.78
CA PHE A 78 20.40 -2.48 13.40
C PHE A 78 21.41 -3.27 12.58
N GLY A 79 22.17 -4.13 13.26
CA GLY A 79 23.17 -4.99 12.64
C GLY A 79 22.65 -6.38 12.32
N TYR A 80 23.31 -7.09 11.42
CA TYR A 80 22.93 -8.44 10.98
C TYR A 80 22.93 -9.50 12.10
N LYS A 81 23.67 -9.28 13.19
CA LYS A 81 23.70 -10.17 14.37
C LYS A 81 22.62 -9.84 15.41
N GLN A 82 21.93 -8.72 15.27
CA GLN A 82 20.93 -8.32 16.25
C GLN A 82 19.65 -9.13 16.08
N THR A 83 19.14 -9.65 17.18
CA THR A 83 17.89 -10.43 17.19
C THR A 83 16.70 -9.55 17.52
N ASN A 84 16.74 -8.82 18.64
CA ASN A 84 15.61 -8.15 19.26
C ASN A 84 15.94 -6.71 19.71
N HIS A 85 16.84 -6.05 19.04
CA HIS A 85 17.22 -4.66 19.37
C HIS A 85 17.50 -3.85 18.12
N LEU A 86 17.06 -2.61 18.11
CA LEU A 86 17.42 -1.57 17.15
C LEU A 86 17.73 -0.27 17.90
N SER A 87 18.54 0.59 17.32
CA SER A 87 18.75 1.93 17.84
C SER A 87 17.81 2.90 17.12
N LEU A 88 17.05 3.67 17.85
CA LEU A 88 16.05 4.60 17.33
C LEU A 88 16.36 6.04 17.74
N ASN A 89 16.18 6.96 16.80
CA ASN A 89 16.15 8.40 17.03
C ASN A 89 14.91 8.98 16.33
N VAL A 90 14.03 9.59 17.09
CA VAL A 90 12.82 10.25 16.59
C VAL A 90 12.91 11.72 16.94
N SER A 91 12.92 12.61 15.95
CA SER A 91 12.70 14.02 16.15
C SER A 91 11.21 14.28 16.19
N LYS A 92 10.73 14.92 17.26
CA LYS A 92 9.34 14.84 17.69
C LYS A 92 8.46 16.01 17.22
N GLU A 93 7.55 15.72 16.26
CA GLU A 93 6.15 16.11 16.44
C GLU A 93 5.30 14.86 16.12
N LYS A 94 4.32 14.53 16.97
CA LYS A 94 3.39 13.42 16.70
C LYS A 94 2.64 13.73 15.40
N GLY A 95 2.65 12.81 14.46
CA GLY A 95 1.92 12.95 13.21
C GLY A 95 0.42 12.73 13.43
N ASP A 96 -0.40 13.72 13.13
CA ASP A 96 -1.87 13.57 13.11
C ASP A 96 -2.30 12.96 11.77
N PHE A 97 -1.84 11.73 11.49
CA PHE A 97 -2.18 10.99 10.28
C PHE A 97 -2.50 9.51 10.60
N ILE A 98 -3.16 8.86 9.67
CA ILE A 98 -3.64 7.47 9.80
C ILE A 98 -2.95 6.63 8.72
N PRO A 99 -1.91 5.85 9.06
CA PRO A 99 -1.27 4.94 8.12
C PRO A 99 -2.16 3.71 7.87
N ILE A 100 -2.43 3.41 6.60
CA ILE A 100 -3.19 2.25 6.14
C ILE A 100 -2.35 1.50 5.13
N PHE A 101 -2.22 0.19 5.29
CA PHE A 101 -1.56 -0.68 4.33
C PHE A 101 -2.57 -1.64 3.70
N LEU A 102 -2.61 -1.67 2.38
CA LEU A 102 -3.36 -2.64 1.61
C LEU A 102 -2.35 -3.64 1.01
N PRO A 103 -2.34 -4.89 1.48
CA PRO A 103 -1.47 -5.93 0.94
C PRO A 103 -1.94 -6.39 -0.45
N PRO A 104 -1.11 -7.13 -1.21
CA PRO A 104 -1.42 -7.58 -2.57
C PRO A 104 -2.71 -8.43 -2.64
N LYS A 105 -2.88 -9.36 -1.69
CA LYS A 105 -4.10 -10.17 -1.58
C LYS A 105 -5.14 -9.42 -0.75
N GLU A 106 -6.38 -9.45 -1.20
CA GLU A 106 -7.48 -8.90 -0.42
C GLU A 106 -7.80 -9.77 0.80
N ILE A 107 -8.42 -9.19 1.81
CA ILE A 107 -8.81 -9.90 3.03
C ILE A 107 -10.29 -9.68 3.38
N ILE A 108 -11.00 -8.80 2.69
CA ILE A 108 -12.40 -8.48 3.01
C ILE A 108 -13.30 -9.72 2.93
N SER A 109 -12.95 -10.70 2.08
CA SER A 109 -13.67 -11.96 1.95
C SER A 109 -13.49 -12.91 3.16
N SER A 110 -12.51 -12.66 4.02
CA SER A 110 -12.13 -13.57 5.11
C SER A 110 -12.04 -12.88 6.47
N THR A 111 -12.54 -11.65 6.59
CA THR A 111 -12.35 -10.79 7.78
C THR A 111 -12.98 -11.36 9.06
N GLY A 112 -14.10 -12.09 8.96
CA GLY A 112 -14.95 -12.47 10.09
C GLY A 112 -14.24 -13.19 11.24
N ASN A 113 -13.29 -14.07 10.94
CA ASN A 113 -12.53 -14.82 11.96
C ASN A 113 -11.02 -14.54 11.91
N PHE A 114 -10.57 -13.68 11.01
CA PHE A 114 -9.15 -13.49 10.74
C PHE A 114 -8.37 -13.00 11.95
N THR A 115 -8.89 -11.99 12.65
CA THR A 115 -8.20 -11.40 13.81
C THR A 115 -8.05 -12.40 14.95
N SER A 116 -9.09 -13.19 15.27
CA SER A 116 -9.01 -14.23 16.28
C SER A 116 -8.02 -15.34 15.88
N LEU A 117 -8.04 -15.76 14.63
CA LEU A 117 -7.08 -16.76 14.13
C LEU A 117 -5.64 -16.24 14.17
N TYR A 118 -5.43 -14.97 13.88
CA TYR A 118 -4.11 -14.33 13.94
C TYR A 118 -3.59 -14.27 15.38
N ASP A 119 -4.44 -13.84 16.32
CA ASP A 119 -4.08 -13.69 17.72
C ASP A 119 -3.84 -15.05 18.42
N ASP A 120 -4.71 -16.05 18.14
CA ASP A 120 -4.70 -17.33 18.84
C ASP A 120 -3.76 -18.36 18.21
N TYR A 121 -3.60 -18.37 16.88
CA TYR A 121 -2.93 -19.44 16.14
C TYR A 121 -1.69 -19.01 15.35
N HIS A 122 -1.31 -17.73 15.40
CA HIS A 122 -0.15 -17.18 14.71
C HIS A 122 -0.05 -17.63 13.24
N ILE A 123 -1.15 -17.44 12.50
CA ILE A 123 -1.23 -17.81 11.09
C ILE A 123 -0.17 -17.08 10.25
N GLU A 124 0.30 -17.72 9.16
CA GLU A 124 1.36 -17.20 8.28
C GLU A 124 0.90 -16.03 7.40
N PHE A 125 0.36 -14.99 8.04
CA PHE A 125 0.09 -13.69 7.41
C PHE A 125 0.89 -12.62 8.12
N ASP A 126 1.47 -11.69 7.37
CA ASP A 126 2.16 -10.59 8.00
C ASP A 126 1.18 -9.59 8.67
N GLU A 127 1.70 -8.78 9.57
CA GLU A 127 0.87 -7.89 10.40
C GLU A 127 0.11 -6.83 9.59
N THR A 128 0.47 -6.58 8.31
CA THR A 128 -0.28 -5.64 7.46
C THR A 128 -1.71 -6.14 7.19
N TYR A 129 -1.89 -7.46 7.08
CA TYR A 129 -3.22 -8.09 6.95
C TYR A 129 -4.04 -7.94 8.22
N TYR A 130 -3.41 -8.16 9.38
CA TYR A 130 -4.06 -7.99 10.68
C TYR A 130 -4.49 -6.54 10.91
N ASP A 131 -3.60 -5.59 10.65
CA ASP A 131 -3.92 -4.17 10.76
C ASP A 131 -5.10 -3.78 9.86
N LEU A 132 -5.14 -4.28 8.61
CA LEU A 132 -6.25 -4.03 7.69
C LEU A 132 -7.55 -4.67 8.18
N ALA A 133 -7.51 -5.93 8.63
CA ALA A 133 -8.68 -6.63 9.16
C ALA A 133 -9.30 -5.86 10.33
N ARG A 134 -8.47 -5.35 11.26
CA ARG A 134 -8.94 -4.50 12.36
C ARG A 134 -9.62 -3.21 11.90
N LEU A 135 -9.17 -2.61 10.80
CA LEU A 135 -9.82 -1.43 10.22
C LEU A 135 -11.16 -1.79 9.58
N LEU A 136 -11.25 -2.95 8.94
CA LEU A 136 -12.49 -3.46 8.33
C LEU A 136 -13.54 -3.89 9.37
N LEU A 137 -13.13 -4.26 10.57
CA LEU A 137 -14.05 -4.58 11.66
C LEU A 137 -14.58 -3.36 12.43
N ARG A 138 -14.11 -2.15 12.12
CA ARG A 138 -14.64 -0.94 12.73
C ARG A 138 -16.06 -0.69 12.26
N PRO A 139 -16.96 -0.22 13.15
CA PRO A 139 -18.31 0.14 12.76
C PRO A 139 -18.31 1.33 11.79
N LEU A 140 -19.40 1.49 11.06
CA LEU A 140 -19.61 2.67 10.23
C LEU A 140 -19.54 3.95 11.08
N LYS A 141 -18.92 5.00 10.53
CA LYS A 141 -18.81 6.27 11.24
C LYS A 141 -20.17 6.90 11.51
N LYS A 142 -20.31 7.52 12.68
CA LYS A 142 -21.47 8.35 12.99
C LYS A 142 -21.27 9.73 12.38
N GLY A 143 -22.00 10.06 11.33
CA GLY A 143 -21.92 11.37 10.68
C GLY A 143 -21.96 11.28 9.16
N LYS A 144 -22.19 12.44 8.53
CA LYS A 144 -22.30 12.52 7.07
C LYS A 144 -20.91 12.42 6.42
N ASN A 145 -20.86 11.82 5.25
CA ASN A 145 -19.70 11.90 4.36
C ASN A 145 -19.56 13.31 3.79
N THR A 146 -18.36 13.71 3.42
CA THR A 146 -18.15 14.93 2.62
C THR A 146 -18.65 14.70 1.18
N ASP A 147 -18.81 15.78 0.43
CA ASP A 147 -19.25 15.68 -0.97
C ASP A 147 -18.22 14.91 -1.81
N GLU A 148 -16.92 15.11 -1.56
CA GLU A 148 -15.85 14.35 -2.21
C GLU A 148 -15.96 12.84 -1.89
N GLN A 149 -16.19 12.49 -0.62
CA GLN A 149 -16.39 11.09 -0.21
C GLN A 149 -17.62 10.48 -0.89
N ASN A 150 -18.72 11.20 -0.95
CA ASN A 150 -19.94 10.75 -1.63
C ASN A 150 -19.72 10.54 -3.11
N GLY A 151 -18.95 11.42 -3.78
CA GLY A 151 -18.57 11.28 -5.18
C GLY A 151 -17.80 9.97 -5.43
N ILE A 152 -16.76 9.69 -4.63
CA ILE A 152 -15.97 8.46 -4.72
C ILE A 152 -16.85 7.22 -4.47
N LEU A 153 -17.67 7.25 -3.42
CA LEU A 153 -18.55 6.13 -3.07
C LEU A 153 -19.60 5.86 -4.17
N SER A 154 -20.14 6.92 -4.81
CA SER A 154 -21.05 6.77 -5.95
C SER A 154 -20.35 6.11 -7.13
N ASN A 155 -19.14 6.56 -7.47
CA ASN A 155 -18.35 5.95 -8.54
C ASN A 155 -18.10 4.47 -8.28
N PHE A 156 -17.74 4.09 -7.04
CA PHE A 156 -17.55 2.68 -6.68
C PHE A 156 -18.83 1.88 -6.79
N SER A 157 -19.95 2.43 -6.30
CA SER A 157 -21.26 1.79 -6.41
C SER A 157 -21.67 1.58 -7.88
N ASP A 158 -21.39 2.53 -8.76
CA ASP A 158 -21.71 2.44 -10.18
C ASP A 158 -20.84 1.39 -10.88
N ILE A 159 -19.52 1.34 -10.59
CA ILE A 159 -18.59 0.34 -11.13
C ILE A 159 -19.01 -1.08 -10.72
N MET A 160 -19.35 -1.27 -9.45
CA MET A 160 -19.76 -2.57 -8.90
C MET A 160 -21.22 -2.90 -9.19
N ASN A 161 -21.99 -1.94 -9.74
CA ASN A 161 -23.45 -2.00 -9.84
C ASN A 161 -24.11 -2.42 -8.52
N GLY A 162 -23.61 -1.94 -7.38
CA GLY A 162 -24.04 -2.42 -6.07
C GLY A 162 -23.43 -1.67 -4.90
N ASN A 163 -23.80 -2.10 -3.70
CA ASN A 163 -23.35 -1.51 -2.45
C ASN A 163 -22.76 -2.57 -1.51
N VAL A 164 -21.71 -2.17 -0.79
CA VAL A 164 -21.07 -3.02 0.22
C VAL A 164 -21.89 -2.99 1.50
N ILE A 165 -22.16 -4.16 2.05
CA ILE A 165 -22.87 -4.36 3.32
C ILE A 165 -21.95 -5.16 4.25
N GLN A 166 -21.93 -4.77 5.52
CA GLN A 166 -21.30 -5.56 6.59
C GLN A 166 -22.38 -6.03 7.57
N ARG A 167 -22.34 -7.32 7.92
CA ARG A 167 -23.24 -7.95 8.87
C ARG A 167 -22.50 -9.08 9.59
N ASP A 168 -22.53 -9.07 10.92
CA ASP A 168 -21.87 -10.08 11.76
C ASP A 168 -20.39 -10.33 11.39
N ASN A 169 -19.64 -9.25 11.18
CA ASN A 169 -18.24 -9.25 10.75
C ASN A 169 -17.97 -9.86 9.37
N HIS A 170 -19.00 -10.19 8.59
CA HIS A 170 -18.92 -10.64 7.21
C HIS A 170 -19.34 -9.54 6.25
N PHE A 171 -18.76 -9.59 5.04
CA PHE A 171 -19.00 -8.62 4.00
C PHE A 171 -19.78 -9.24 2.83
N PHE A 172 -20.67 -8.44 2.28
CA PHE A 172 -21.52 -8.79 1.16
C PHE A 172 -21.53 -7.66 0.14
N LEU A 173 -21.72 -7.99 -1.12
CA LEU A 173 -22.02 -7.06 -2.19
C LEU A 173 -23.49 -7.22 -2.60
N ASN A 174 -24.30 -6.19 -2.36
CA ASN A 174 -25.69 -6.17 -2.82
C ASN A 174 -25.73 -5.54 -4.23
N VAL A 175 -25.85 -6.40 -5.24
CA VAL A 175 -25.85 -6.02 -6.67
C VAL A 175 -27.28 -5.68 -7.10
N LYS A 176 -27.45 -4.52 -7.74
CA LYS A 176 -28.75 -4.07 -8.26
C LYS A 176 -29.34 -5.09 -9.24
N GLY A 177 -30.53 -5.56 -8.94
CA GLY A 177 -31.26 -6.54 -9.78
C GLY A 177 -30.83 -7.99 -9.62
N SER A 178 -29.77 -8.31 -8.88
CA SER A 178 -29.25 -9.66 -8.71
C SER A 178 -29.26 -10.15 -7.25
N GLY A 179 -29.37 -9.21 -6.29
CA GLY A 179 -29.39 -9.53 -4.88
C GLY A 179 -28.02 -9.50 -4.21
N GLU A 180 -27.91 -10.16 -3.07
CA GLU A 180 -26.75 -10.12 -2.18
C GLU A 180 -25.84 -11.32 -2.41
N PHE A 181 -24.55 -11.07 -2.55
CA PHE A 181 -23.51 -12.09 -2.72
C PHE A 181 -22.50 -11.98 -1.58
N GLU A 182 -22.10 -13.11 -1.01
CA GLU A 182 -20.98 -13.20 -0.09
C GLU A 182 -19.71 -12.69 -0.78
N MET A 183 -18.87 -11.95 -0.08
CA MET A 183 -17.69 -11.32 -0.66
C MET A 183 -16.72 -12.35 -1.29
N GLY A 184 -16.69 -13.58 -0.79
CA GLY A 184 -15.89 -14.67 -1.37
C GLY A 184 -16.29 -15.07 -2.80
N LEU A 185 -17.55 -14.83 -3.21
CA LEU A 185 -18.07 -15.11 -4.55
C LEU A 185 -17.90 -13.93 -5.51
N VAL A 186 -17.48 -12.78 -5.02
CA VAL A 186 -17.28 -11.56 -5.80
C VAL A 186 -15.88 -11.55 -6.45
N SER A 187 -15.75 -10.96 -7.63
CA SER A 187 -14.43 -10.83 -8.29
C SER A 187 -13.44 -10.03 -7.46
N GLU A 188 -12.14 -10.34 -7.57
CA GLU A 188 -11.11 -9.71 -6.74
C GLU A 188 -11.04 -8.19 -6.93
N GLY A 189 -11.22 -7.69 -8.15
CA GLY A 189 -11.29 -6.26 -8.42
C GLY A 189 -12.42 -5.57 -7.64
N PHE A 190 -13.59 -6.18 -7.58
CA PHE A 190 -14.71 -5.66 -6.79
C PHE A 190 -14.47 -5.80 -5.28
N ARG A 191 -13.80 -6.86 -4.82
CA ARG A 191 -13.38 -7.00 -3.41
C ARG A 191 -12.42 -5.89 -2.99
N LYS A 192 -11.47 -5.52 -3.84
CA LYS A 192 -10.54 -4.39 -3.61
C LYS A 192 -11.28 -3.04 -3.56
N LEU A 193 -12.21 -2.78 -4.48
CA LEU A 193 -13.09 -1.60 -4.41
C LEU A 193 -13.97 -1.61 -3.16
N SER A 194 -14.51 -2.76 -2.79
CA SER A 194 -15.32 -2.93 -1.56
C SER A 194 -14.50 -2.61 -0.31
N THR A 195 -13.22 -2.99 -0.29
CA THR A 195 -12.29 -2.63 0.79
C THR A 195 -12.15 -1.11 0.91
N LEU A 196 -11.86 -0.40 -0.18
CA LEU A 196 -11.78 1.07 -0.17
C LEU A 196 -13.12 1.70 0.23
N THR A 197 -14.23 1.20 -0.32
CA THR A 197 -15.59 1.65 0.04
C THR A 197 -15.80 1.60 1.55
N TYR A 198 -15.54 0.44 2.15
CA TYR A 198 -15.78 0.27 3.58
C TYR A 198 -14.83 1.10 4.45
N LEU A 199 -13.57 1.23 4.08
CA LEU A 199 -12.62 2.09 4.79
C LEU A 199 -13.05 3.56 4.78
N ILE A 200 -13.68 4.05 3.71
CA ILE A 200 -14.28 5.40 3.65
C ILE A 200 -15.51 5.47 4.55
N LEU A 201 -16.42 4.49 4.45
CA LEU A 201 -17.67 4.46 5.22
C LEU A 201 -17.43 4.34 6.72
N SER A 202 -16.43 3.58 7.14
CA SER A 202 -16.03 3.48 8.56
C SER A 202 -15.28 4.72 9.06
N GLY A 203 -14.88 5.63 8.15
CA GLY A 203 -14.05 6.80 8.46
C GLY A 203 -12.57 6.47 8.70
N SER A 204 -12.16 5.21 8.50
CA SER A 204 -10.75 4.79 8.61
C SER A 204 -9.91 5.43 7.52
N LEU A 205 -10.42 5.53 6.29
CA LEU A 205 -9.77 6.23 5.17
C LEU A 205 -10.38 7.62 5.01
N ASN A 206 -9.57 8.65 5.26
CA ASN A 206 -9.97 10.05 5.20
C ASN A 206 -8.78 10.94 4.81
N ARG A 207 -8.97 12.28 4.74
CA ARG A 207 -7.94 13.25 4.31
C ARG A 207 -6.64 13.26 5.13
N LYS A 208 -6.62 12.64 6.32
CA LYS A 208 -5.43 12.50 7.14
C LYS A 208 -4.72 11.16 6.90
N SER A 209 -5.21 10.33 5.99
CA SER A 209 -4.65 9.01 5.77
C SER A 209 -3.41 9.06 4.87
N ILE A 210 -2.46 8.18 5.19
CA ILE A 210 -1.38 7.78 4.30
C ILE A 210 -1.70 6.35 3.88
N LEU A 211 -2.02 6.16 2.61
CA LEU A 211 -2.37 4.88 2.03
C LEU A 211 -1.15 4.27 1.34
N PHE A 212 -0.74 3.11 1.79
CA PHE A 212 0.26 2.25 1.16
C PHE A 212 -0.46 1.08 0.50
N TRP A 213 -0.30 0.88 -0.78
CA TRP A 213 -0.90 -0.26 -1.49
C TRP A 213 0.15 -1.02 -2.28
N ASP A 214 0.36 -2.27 -1.89
CA ASP A 214 1.31 -3.16 -2.55
C ASP A 214 0.61 -3.91 -3.68
N GLU A 215 1.08 -3.72 -4.91
CA GLU A 215 0.58 -4.37 -6.12
C GLU A 215 -0.96 -4.38 -6.26
N PRO A 216 -1.60 -3.20 -6.40
CA PRO A 216 -3.06 -3.13 -6.52
C PRO A 216 -3.64 -3.96 -7.68
N GLU A 217 -2.83 -4.21 -8.71
CA GLU A 217 -3.21 -4.98 -9.90
C GLU A 217 -3.25 -6.50 -9.72
N THR A 218 -2.68 -7.03 -8.65
CA THR A 218 -2.59 -8.48 -8.43
C THR A 218 -3.95 -9.14 -8.52
N ASN A 219 -4.07 -10.21 -9.34
CA ASN A 219 -5.29 -10.95 -9.63
C ASN A 219 -6.46 -10.11 -10.17
N MET A 220 -6.16 -8.99 -10.82
CA MET A 220 -7.18 -8.07 -11.33
C MET A 220 -7.26 -8.14 -12.86
N ASN A 221 -8.49 -8.08 -13.38
CA ASN A 221 -8.69 -7.91 -14.81
C ASN A 221 -8.15 -6.54 -15.24
N PRO A 222 -7.34 -6.44 -16.32
CA PRO A 222 -6.81 -5.17 -16.81
C PRO A 222 -7.85 -4.06 -17.01
N LYS A 223 -9.10 -4.40 -17.36
CA LYS A 223 -10.19 -3.43 -17.48
C LYS A 223 -10.51 -2.68 -16.18
N MET A 224 -10.21 -3.31 -15.03
CA MET A 224 -10.43 -2.70 -13.70
C MET A 224 -9.32 -1.72 -13.31
N ILE A 225 -8.15 -1.81 -13.95
CA ILE A 225 -6.98 -1.00 -13.58
C ILE A 225 -7.26 0.50 -13.71
N TYR A 226 -7.94 0.91 -14.78
CA TYR A 226 -8.35 2.30 -14.95
C TYR A 226 -9.20 2.79 -13.76
N HIS A 227 -10.15 1.99 -13.31
CA HIS A 227 -11.02 2.36 -12.19
C HIS A 227 -10.25 2.48 -10.88
N ILE A 228 -9.31 1.57 -10.63
CA ILE A 228 -8.43 1.65 -9.44
C ILE A 228 -7.54 2.89 -9.51
N ALA A 229 -6.86 3.13 -10.64
CA ALA A 229 -6.01 4.30 -10.80
C ALA A 229 -6.80 5.62 -10.61
N ASN A 230 -7.97 5.72 -11.23
CA ASN A 230 -8.84 6.89 -11.07
C ASN A 230 -9.28 7.07 -9.60
N SER A 231 -9.62 5.99 -8.91
CA SER A 231 -10.02 6.01 -7.51
C SER A 231 -8.88 6.50 -6.59
N LEU A 232 -7.65 6.08 -6.85
CA LEU A 232 -6.48 6.53 -6.10
C LEU A 232 -6.18 8.00 -6.34
N ILE A 233 -6.42 8.50 -7.55
CA ILE A 233 -6.32 9.93 -7.87
C ILE A 233 -7.38 10.72 -7.12
N GLU A 234 -8.63 10.28 -7.13
CA GLU A 234 -9.73 10.93 -6.39
C GLU A 234 -9.44 10.98 -4.89
N LEU A 235 -8.93 9.88 -4.31
CA LEU A 235 -8.47 9.84 -2.92
C LEU A 235 -7.34 10.84 -2.66
N SER A 236 -6.37 10.94 -3.57
CA SER A 236 -5.27 11.91 -3.46
C SER A 236 -5.79 13.35 -3.53
N GLN A 237 -6.76 13.65 -4.39
CA GLN A 237 -7.39 14.97 -4.49
C GLN A 237 -8.23 15.32 -3.25
N MET A 238 -8.72 14.32 -2.52
CA MET A 238 -9.38 14.48 -1.21
C MET A 238 -8.37 14.78 -0.09
N GLY A 239 -7.07 14.59 -0.33
CA GLY A 239 -5.99 14.85 0.62
C GLY A 239 -5.30 13.61 1.18
N VAL A 240 -5.65 12.42 0.72
CA VAL A 240 -4.95 11.18 1.08
C VAL A 240 -3.59 11.17 0.39
N GLN A 241 -2.51 10.94 1.13
CA GLN A 241 -1.22 10.64 0.52
C GLN A 241 -1.17 9.18 0.12
N VAL A 242 -0.89 8.89 -1.16
CA VAL A 242 -0.93 7.54 -1.71
C VAL A 242 0.45 7.10 -2.15
N PHE A 243 0.87 5.92 -1.68
CA PHE A 243 2.06 5.19 -2.14
C PHE A 243 1.62 3.84 -2.71
N ILE A 244 2.07 3.53 -3.91
CA ILE A 244 1.82 2.22 -4.53
C ILE A 244 3.13 1.60 -5.01
N THR A 245 3.19 0.28 -4.96
CA THR A 245 4.16 -0.49 -5.75
C THR A 245 3.42 -1.16 -6.88
N THR A 246 4.07 -1.33 -8.01
CA THR A 246 3.46 -2.01 -9.16
C THR A 246 4.49 -2.70 -10.02
N HIS A 247 4.07 -3.79 -10.65
CA HIS A 247 4.74 -4.48 -11.74
C HIS A 247 3.93 -4.40 -13.05
N SER A 248 2.85 -3.60 -13.07
CA SER A 248 1.94 -3.52 -14.20
C SER A 248 2.23 -2.33 -15.09
N TYR A 249 2.49 -2.62 -16.37
CA TYR A 249 2.51 -1.61 -17.43
C TYR A 249 1.22 -0.78 -17.45
N PHE A 250 0.06 -1.44 -17.32
CA PHE A 250 -1.24 -0.77 -17.36
C PHE A 250 -1.41 0.24 -16.23
N ILE A 251 -0.96 -0.07 -15.00
CA ILE A 251 -0.99 0.89 -13.88
C ILE A 251 -0.09 2.09 -14.16
N GLN A 252 1.14 1.85 -14.61
CA GLN A 252 2.07 2.93 -14.91
C GLN A 252 1.51 3.86 -15.99
N GLN A 253 0.99 3.30 -17.09
CA GLN A 253 0.42 4.07 -18.17
C GLN A 253 -0.87 4.79 -17.78
N ALA A 254 -1.74 4.17 -16.97
CA ALA A 254 -2.94 4.82 -16.49
C ALA A 254 -2.58 6.10 -15.70
N PHE A 255 -1.65 6.02 -14.76
CA PHE A 255 -1.20 7.18 -13.99
C PHE A 255 -0.49 8.22 -14.85
N ASN A 256 0.36 7.79 -15.79
CA ASN A 256 1.06 8.69 -16.71
C ASN A 256 0.06 9.49 -17.55
N LEU A 257 -0.90 8.81 -18.17
CA LEU A 257 -1.93 9.46 -18.99
C LEU A 257 -2.80 10.42 -18.18
N MET A 258 -3.21 10.01 -16.96
CA MET A 258 -4.01 10.88 -16.09
C MET A 258 -3.24 12.10 -15.59
N SER A 259 -1.91 11.99 -15.43
CA SER A 259 -1.05 13.10 -15.05
C SER A 259 -0.79 14.06 -16.23
N CYS A 260 -0.47 13.51 -17.40
CA CYS A 260 -0.16 14.32 -18.59
C CYS A 260 -1.39 14.95 -19.24
N TYR A 261 -2.54 14.27 -19.15
CA TYR A 261 -3.81 14.69 -19.76
C TYR A 261 -4.94 14.74 -18.73
N PRO A 262 -4.87 15.63 -17.72
CA PRO A 262 -5.90 15.73 -16.71
C PRO A 262 -7.26 16.11 -17.33
N LYS A 263 -8.33 15.61 -16.73
CA LYS A 263 -9.69 16.01 -17.13
C LYS A 263 -9.83 17.52 -17.02
N LYS A 264 -10.57 18.13 -17.97
CA LYS A 264 -10.91 19.55 -17.93
C LYS A 264 -11.58 19.85 -16.57
N ASP A 265 -11.17 20.91 -15.91
CA ASP A 265 -11.65 21.34 -14.59
C ASP A 265 -11.25 20.42 -13.39
N SER A 266 -10.38 19.42 -13.58
CA SER A 266 -9.83 18.65 -12.47
C SER A 266 -8.70 19.39 -11.73
N LYS A 267 -8.55 19.14 -10.42
CA LYS A 267 -7.40 19.65 -9.66
C LYS A 267 -6.11 19.06 -10.24
N PRO A 268 -5.00 19.81 -10.25
CA PRO A 268 -3.70 19.29 -10.68
C PRO A 268 -3.30 18.04 -9.90
N ILE A 269 -2.85 17.03 -10.62
CA ILE A 269 -2.38 15.77 -10.05
C ILE A 269 -0.85 15.83 -10.01
N LYS A 270 -0.28 15.56 -8.83
CA LYS A 270 1.18 15.41 -8.65
C LYS A 270 1.49 13.94 -8.44
N ILE A 271 2.14 13.35 -9.43
CA ILE A 271 2.63 11.96 -9.36
C ILE A 271 4.15 12.00 -9.40
N ASN A 272 4.78 11.21 -8.55
CA ASN A 272 6.21 10.96 -8.60
C ASN A 272 6.42 9.47 -8.91
N PHE A 273 6.98 9.17 -10.07
CA PHE A 273 7.39 7.84 -10.46
C PHE A 273 8.77 7.56 -9.89
N ILE A 274 8.93 6.41 -9.26
CA ILE A 274 10.20 5.98 -8.66
C ILE A 274 10.54 4.60 -9.21
N SER A 275 11.65 4.49 -9.92
CA SER A 275 12.18 3.20 -10.36
C SER A 275 13.30 2.75 -9.42
N LEU A 276 13.22 1.49 -8.99
CA LEU A 276 14.29 0.81 -8.26
C LEU A 276 14.93 -0.21 -9.20
N TYR A 277 16.23 -0.08 -9.43
CA TYR A 277 16.99 -0.95 -10.33
C TYR A 277 18.36 -1.29 -9.75
N ARG A 278 19.07 -2.23 -10.35
CA ARG A 278 20.44 -2.59 -9.97
C ARG A 278 21.44 -1.92 -10.87
N ASP A 279 22.42 -1.24 -10.26
CA ASP A 279 23.55 -0.67 -10.98
C ASP A 279 24.55 -1.76 -11.43
N ASN A 280 25.59 -1.35 -12.16
CA ASN A 280 26.66 -2.23 -12.64
C ASN A 280 27.42 -2.96 -11.51
N ASN A 281 27.30 -2.51 -10.27
CA ASN A 281 27.88 -3.14 -9.08
C ASN A 281 26.86 -4.01 -8.33
N ASN A 282 25.73 -4.32 -8.95
CA ASN A 282 24.61 -5.08 -8.36
C ASN A 282 24.01 -4.45 -7.08
N LYS A 283 24.18 -3.15 -6.90
CA LYS A 283 23.54 -2.38 -5.81
C LYS A 283 22.20 -1.85 -6.27
N VAL A 284 21.20 -1.93 -5.40
CA VAL A 284 19.92 -1.30 -5.66
C VAL A 284 20.07 0.22 -5.53
N VAL A 285 19.72 0.90 -6.59
CA VAL A 285 19.67 2.36 -6.72
C VAL A 285 18.29 2.80 -7.17
N TYR A 286 18.04 4.10 -7.17
CA TYR A 286 16.75 4.63 -7.60
C TYR A 286 16.91 5.83 -8.52
N GLU A 287 15.90 6.04 -9.33
CA GLU A 287 15.66 7.28 -10.03
C GLU A 287 14.21 7.71 -9.83
N SER A 288 13.92 8.99 -9.99
CA SER A 288 12.57 9.51 -9.83
C SER A 288 12.26 10.63 -10.82
N SER A 289 11.02 10.68 -11.29
CA SER A 289 10.52 11.69 -12.20
C SER A 289 9.03 11.95 -11.99
N ASN A 290 8.57 13.13 -12.37
CA ASN A 290 7.14 13.48 -12.35
C ASN A 290 6.39 12.97 -13.60
N SER A 291 7.09 12.38 -14.57
CA SER A 291 6.51 11.70 -15.73
C SER A 291 7.17 10.35 -15.92
N LEU A 292 6.47 9.42 -16.53
CA LEU A 292 7.01 8.09 -16.82
C LEU A 292 8.15 8.17 -17.85
N ASP A 293 8.05 9.07 -18.82
CA ASP A 293 9.07 9.28 -19.84
C ASP A 293 10.41 9.82 -19.29
N GLY A 294 10.37 10.39 -18.08
CA GLY A 294 11.59 10.84 -17.38
C GLY A 294 12.30 9.72 -16.61
N ILE A 295 11.78 8.49 -16.60
CA ILE A 295 12.39 7.31 -16.00
C ILE A 295 13.18 6.57 -17.10
N GLN A 296 14.51 6.48 -16.94
CA GLN A 296 15.39 5.84 -17.91
C GLN A 296 15.48 4.31 -17.71
N HIS A 297 15.42 3.85 -16.46
CA HIS A 297 15.51 2.43 -16.12
C HIS A 297 14.13 1.90 -15.72
N ASN A 298 13.31 1.57 -16.71
CA ASN A 298 11.99 0.99 -16.52
C ASN A 298 11.92 -0.41 -17.14
N ALA A 299 12.28 -1.41 -16.35
CA ALA A 299 12.32 -2.81 -16.80
C ALA A 299 10.99 -3.31 -17.41
N ILE A 300 9.85 -2.67 -17.10
CA ILE A 300 8.57 -3.03 -17.68
C ILE A 300 8.44 -2.48 -19.11
N MET A 301 8.87 -1.25 -19.32
CA MET A 301 8.90 -0.64 -20.66
C MET A 301 9.94 -1.33 -21.54
N GLU A 302 11.14 -1.56 -21.01
CA GLU A 302 12.21 -2.29 -21.69
C GLU A 302 11.74 -3.65 -22.20
N GLU A 303 10.97 -4.39 -21.40
CA GLU A 303 10.42 -5.70 -21.80
C GLU A 303 9.32 -5.57 -22.86
N PHE A 304 8.50 -4.51 -22.80
CA PHE A 304 7.52 -4.24 -23.86
C PHE A 304 8.19 -3.93 -25.20
N ASP A 305 9.23 -3.11 -25.20
CA ASP A 305 10.00 -2.77 -26.39
C ASP A 305 10.68 -4.03 -26.97
N HIS A 306 11.28 -4.86 -26.09
CA HIS A 306 11.87 -6.15 -26.48
C HIS A 306 10.85 -7.11 -27.11
N LEU A 307 9.64 -7.23 -26.54
CA LEU A 307 8.58 -8.05 -27.12
C LEU A 307 8.11 -7.53 -28.48
N TYR A 308 8.02 -6.21 -28.63
CA TYR A 308 7.67 -5.59 -29.90
C TYR A 308 8.74 -5.85 -30.97
N ASP A 309 10.01 -5.67 -30.65
CA ASP A 309 11.13 -5.93 -31.57
C ASP A 309 11.16 -7.40 -31.99
N TRP A 310 10.97 -8.31 -31.03
CA TRP A 310 10.87 -9.76 -31.31
C TRP A 310 9.70 -10.10 -32.22
N GLU A 311 8.54 -9.48 -32.04
CA GLU A 311 7.41 -9.65 -32.95
C GLU A 311 7.76 -9.20 -34.38
N GLN A 312 8.45 -8.05 -34.53
CA GLN A 312 8.89 -7.56 -35.84
C GLN A 312 9.91 -8.52 -36.53
N GLU A 313 10.83 -9.07 -35.75
CA GLU A 313 11.78 -10.09 -36.24
C GLU A 313 11.07 -11.37 -36.74
N LEU A 314 10.01 -11.79 -36.08
CA LEU A 314 9.24 -12.98 -36.45
C LEU A 314 8.35 -12.74 -37.70
N MET A 315 7.95 -11.49 -37.94
CA MET A 315 7.12 -11.11 -39.10
C MET A 315 7.93 -10.84 -40.37
N GLY A 316 9.22 -10.53 -40.28
CA GLY A 316 10.12 -10.18 -41.39
C GLY A 316 10.81 -11.36 -41.97
#